data_1e686309b85d0bdf97da2f23fe1ee7c5
#
_entry.id   1e686309b85d0bdf97da2f23fe1ee7c5
#
_cell.length_a   1.000
_cell.length_b   1.000
_cell.length_c   1.000
_cell.angle_alpha   90.00
_cell.angle_beta   90.00
_cell.angle_gamma   90.00
#
_symmetry.space_group_name_H-M   'P 1'
#
loop_
_entity.id
_entity.type
_entity.pdbx_description
1 polymer ?
#
loop_
_entity_poly.entity_id
_entity_poly.type
_entity_poly.pdbx_seq_one_letter_code
_entity_poly.pdbx_strand_id
1 'polypeptide(L)'
;MQFFKKLGVVAACMTALMGAPVSAQSALNEILSGGVLKVGTTGDWNPMSVRDPATNSYVGFDIDVMTQLGADLGVEVEFVPTDWKTLVNGVVA
;
A
#
# COMPACT_ATOMS: atom_id res chain seq x y z
N MET A 1 -9.38 -31.59 -31.23
CA MET A 1 -9.17 -30.30 -31.84
C MET A 1 -9.98 -29.19 -31.19
N GLN A 2 -11.26 -29.32 -30.93
CA GLN A 2 -12.06 -28.33 -30.23
C GLN A 2 -11.58 -28.12 -28.77
N PHE A 3 -11.04 -29.13 -28.15
CA PHE A 3 -10.49 -29.07 -26.80
C PHE A 3 -9.30 -28.11 -26.70
N PHE A 4 -8.39 -28.14 -27.68
CA PHE A 4 -7.22 -27.24 -27.71
C PHE A 4 -7.58 -25.78 -27.93
N LYS A 5 -8.63 -25.50 -28.71
CA LYS A 5 -9.13 -24.15 -28.92
C LYS A 5 -9.69 -23.56 -27.63
N LYS A 6 -10.41 -24.35 -26.84
CA LYS A 6 -10.93 -23.92 -25.52
C LYS A 6 -9.80 -23.65 -24.52
N LEU A 7 -8.76 -24.47 -24.52
CA LEU A 7 -7.60 -24.30 -23.66
C LEU A 7 -6.84 -23.02 -23.98
N GLY A 8 -6.66 -22.71 -25.26
CA GLY A 8 -6.01 -21.46 -25.69
C GLY A 8 -6.73 -20.20 -25.26
N VAL A 9 -8.07 -20.21 -25.31
CA VAL A 9 -8.88 -19.07 -24.87
C VAL A 9 -8.75 -18.85 -23.35
N VAL A 10 -8.79 -19.91 -22.55
CA VAL A 10 -8.62 -19.82 -21.10
C VAL A 10 -7.24 -19.28 -20.74
N ALA A 11 -6.19 -19.75 -21.39
CA ALA A 11 -4.83 -19.26 -21.18
C ALA A 11 -4.68 -17.77 -21.51
N ALA A 12 -5.30 -17.30 -22.59
CA ALA A 12 -5.29 -15.88 -22.96
C ALA A 12 -6.00 -15.00 -21.92
N CYS A 13 -7.14 -15.44 -21.39
CA CYS A 13 -7.85 -14.71 -20.32
C CYS A 13 -7.02 -14.63 -19.04
N MET A 14 -6.35 -15.69 -18.63
CA MET A 14 -5.48 -15.71 -17.45
C MET A 14 -4.28 -14.77 -17.63
N THR A 15 -3.68 -14.73 -18.80
CA THR A 15 -2.56 -13.84 -19.11
C THR A 15 -2.98 -12.36 -19.03
N ALA A 16 -4.18 -12.02 -19.53
CA ALA A 16 -4.71 -10.67 -19.45
C ALA A 16 -4.96 -10.24 -18.00
N LEU A 17 -5.49 -11.14 -17.15
CA LEU A 17 -5.71 -10.85 -15.72
C LEU A 17 -4.39 -10.67 -14.96
N MET A 18 -3.36 -11.42 -15.29
CA MET A 18 -2.05 -11.33 -14.64
C MET A 18 -1.23 -10.13 -15.12
N GLY A 19 -1.49 -9.58 -16.30
CA GLY A 19 -0.81 -8.42 -16.84
C GLY A 19 -1.25 -7.08 -16.23
N ALA A 20 -2.51 -6.97 -15.79
CA ALA A 20 -3.08 -5.72 -15.29
C ALA A 20 -2.48 -5.22 -13.96
N PRO A 21 -2.16 -6.07 -12.94
CA PRO A 21 -1.68 -5.61 -11.64
C PRO A 21 -0.15 -5.60 -11.49
N VAL A 22 0.62 -5.57 -12.57
CA VAL A 22 2.09 -5.66 -12.49
C VAL A 22 2.71 -4.54 -11.65
N SER A 23 2.22 -3.30 -11.79
CA SER A 23 2.73 -2.15 -11.02
C SER A 23 2.42 -2.27 -9.53
N ALA A 24 1.20 -2.69 -9.17
CA ALA A 24 0.81 -2.90 -7.78
C ALA A 24 1.59 -4.05 -7.15
N GLN A 25 1.82 -5.13 -7.90
CA GLN A 25 2.60 -6.27 -7.43
C GLN A 25 4.06 -5.92 -7.22
N SER A 26 4.65 -5.08 -8.08
CA SER A 26 6.01 -4.58 -7.91
C SER A 26 6.15 -3.72 -6.66
N ALA A 27 5.21 -2.83 -6.39
CA ALA A 27 5.18 -2.02 -5.18
C ALA A 27 5.09 -2.89 -3.92
N LEU A 28 4.22 -3.90 -3.92
CA LEU A 28 4.10 -4.83 -2.81
C LEU A 28 5.41 -5.61 -2.59
N ASN A 29 6.02 -6.09 -3.66
CA ASN A 29 7.29 -6.81 -3.58
C ASN A 29 8.40 -5.93 -3.00
N GLU A 30 8.47 -4.66 -3.37
CA GLU A 30 9.44 -3.71 -2.81
C GLU A 30 9.24 -3.52 -1.30
N ILE A 31 8.00 -3.40 -0.84
CA ILE A 31 7.67 -3.28 0.58
C ILE A 31 8.10 -4.54 1.32
N LEU A 32 7.75 -5.71 0.82
CA LEU A 32 8.07 -6.98 1.48
C LEU A 32 9.58 -7.24 1.51
N SER A 33 10.30 -6.93 0.43
CA SER A 33 11.74 -7.11 0.33
C SER A 33 12.50 -6.09 1.18
N GLY A 34 12.05 -4.84 1.19
CA GLY A 34 12.67 -3.77 1.96
C GLY A 34 12.36 -3.82 3.44
N GLY A 35 11.31 -4.51 3.84
CA GLY A 35 10.89 -4.64 5.23
C GLY A 35 10.27 -3.39 5.85
N VAL A 36 9.89 -2.40 5.04
CA VAL A 36 9.31 -1.13 5.50
C VAL A 36 8.13 -0.75 4.64
N LEU A 37 7.02 -0.42 5.31
CA LEU A 37 5.85 0.20 4.70
C LEU A 37 5.84 1.69 5.05
N LYS A 38 6.00 2.55 4.07
CA LYS A 38 5.92 4.00 4.27
C LYS A 38 4.48 4.46 4.14
N VAL A 39 3.99 5.16 5.16
CA VAL A 39 2.61 5.65 5.22
C VAL A 39 2.63 7.17 5.34
N GLY A 40 2.11 7.85 4.32
CA GLY A 40 1.93 9.30 4.37
C GLY A 40 0.76 9.67 5.28
N THR A 41 0.98 10.59 6.19
CA THR A 41 -0.04 11.07 7.12
C THR A 41 0.09 12.56 7.37
N THR A 42 -1.04 13.24 7.48
CA THR A 42 -1.07 14.68 7.70
C THR A 42 -0.94 15.05 9.19
N GLY A 43 -1.39 14.16 10.08
CA GLY A 43 -1.30 14.38 11.51
C GLY A 43 -2.24 15.46 12.06
N ASP A 44 -3.20 15.92 11.27
CA ASP A 44 -4.12 17.00 11.62
C ASP A 44 -5.60 16.64 11.44
N TRP A 45 -5.91 15.35 11.44
CA TRP A 45 -7.26 14.85 11.24
C TRP A 45 -7.73 14.02 12.45
N ASN A 46 -8.09 14.71 13.53
CA ASN A 46 -8.58 14.09 14.75
C ASN A 46 -10.00 13.49 14.53
N PRO A 47 -10.28 12.27 14.96
CA PRO A 47 -9.43 11.33 15.72
C PRO A 47 -8.65 10.33 14.85
N MET A 48 -8.66 10.50 13.53
CA MET A 48 -8.10 9.53 12.59
C MET A 48 -6.58 9.54 12.55
N SER A 49 -5.99 10.73 12.48
CA SER A 49 -4.55 10.91 12.42
C SER A 49 -4.17 12.20 13.14
N VAL A 50 -3.48 12.07 14.26
CA VAL A 50 -3.07 13.20 15.08
C VAL A 50 -1.58 13.07 15.40
N ARG A 51 -0.83 14.14 15.16
CA ARG A 51 0.57 14.21 15.56
C ARG A 51 0.68 14.84 16.95
N ASP A 52 1.36 14.17 17.85
CA ASP A 52 1.70 14.70 19.16
C ASP A 52 2.97 15.56 19.04
N PRO A 53 2.88 16.87 19.25
CA PRO A 53 4.04 17.74 19.10
C PRO A 53 5.12 17.51 20.16
N ALA A 54 4.77 16.96 21.31
CA ALA A 54 5.72 16.70 22.39
C ALA A 54 6.64 15.51 22.07
N THR A 55 6.12 14.48 21.42
CA THR A 55 6.85 13.23 21.14
C THR A 55 7.12 13.01 19.66
N ASN A 56 6.54 13.82 18.77
CA ASN A 56 6.54 13.61 17.32
C ASN A 56 5.90 12.29 16.88
N SER A 57 5.15 11.64 17.76
CA SER A 57 4.44 10.40 17.44
C SER A 57 3.10 10.71 16.77
N TYR A 58 2.65 9.77 15.96
CA TYR A 58 1.31 9.80 15.40
C TYR A 58 0.40 8.86 16.17
N VAL A 59 -0.83 9.28 16.42
CA VAL A 59 -1.87 8.49 17.09
C VAL A 59 -3.19 8.65 16.33
N GLY A 60 -4.08 7.69 16.47
CA GLY A 60 -5.41 7.74 15.90
C GLY A 60 -5.81 6.45 15.23
N PHE A 61 -7.05 6.41 14.73
CA PHE A 61 -7.62 5.22 14.10
C PHE A 61 -6.81 4.76 12.88
N ASP A 62 -6.46 5.68 11.99
CA ASP A 62 -5.67 5.35 10.79
C ASP A 62 -4.28 4.84 11.15
N ILE A 63 -3.70 5.39 12.19
CA ILE A 63 -2.39 4.95 12.67
C ILE A 63 -2.45 3.51 13.16
N ASP A 64 -3.47 3.16 13.91
CA ASP A 64 -3.68 1.80 14.42
C ASP A 64 -3.90 0.81 13.28
N VAL A 65 -4.72 1.18 12.29
CA VAL A 65 -4.99 0.35 11.10
C VAL A 65 -3.71 0.09 10.31
N MET A 66 -2.92 1.11 10.06
CA MET A 66 -1.67 0.98 9.28
C MET A 66 -0.61 0.21 10.06
N THR A 67 -0.55 0.38 11.36
CA THR A 67 0.34 -0.39 12.24
C THR A 67 -0.01 -1.87 12.18
N GLN A 68 -1.30 -2.20 12.23
CA GLN A 68 -1.75 -3.59 12.09
C GLN A 68 -1.46 -4.16 10.71
N LEU A 69 -1.64 -3.38 9.66
CA LEU A 69 -1.29 -3.80 8.30
C LEU A 69 0.21 -4.14 8.19
N GLY A 70 1.07 -3.31 8.75
CA GLY A 70 2.50 -3.57 8.79
C GLY A 70 2.84 -4.87 9.52
N ALA A 71 2.19 -5.11 10.66
CA ALA A 71 2.36 -6.35 11.42
C ALA A 71 1.91 -7.57 10.61
N ASP A 72 0.77 -7.48 9.93
CA ASP A 72 0.24 -8.56 9.11
C ASP A 72 1.14 -8.87 7.91
N LEU A 73 1.78 -7.86 7.33
CA LEU A 73 2.75 -8.03 6.24
C LEU A 73 4.15 -8.44 6.74
N GLY A 74 4.39 -8.39 8.03
CA GLY A 74 5.70 -8.69 8.60
C GLY A 74 6.75 -7.62 8.33
N VAL A 75 6.34 -6.36 8.19
CA VAL A 75 7.23 -5.23 7.92
C VAL A 75 7.08 -4.14 8.99
N GLU A 76 8.07 -3.26 9.06
CA GLU A 76 7.98 -2.05 9.88
C GLU A 76 7.15 -0.99 9.18
N VAL A 77 6.53 -0.12 9.96
CA VAL A 77 5.74 1.01 9.44
C VAL A 77 6.49 2.30 9.74
N GLU A 78 6.72 3.09 8.70
CA GLU A 78 7.30 4.42 8.80
C GLU A 78 6.24 5.45 8.40
N PHE A 79 5.85 6.32 9.34
CA PHE A 79 4.91 7.39 9.06
C PHE A 79 5.66 8.59 8.52
N VAL A 80 5.30 9.02 7.31
CA VAL A 80 5.94 10.13 6.59
C VAL A 80 5.05 11.36 6.68
N PRO A 81 5.55 12.48 7.23
CA PRO A 81 4.76 13.71 7.27
C PRO A 81 4.40 14.19 5.87
N THR A 82 3.14 14.53 5.67
CA THR A 82 2.65 15.06 4.41
C THR A 82 1.55 16.09 4.68
N ASP A 83 1.14 16.83 3.67
CA ASP A 83 0.02 17.75 3.73
C ASP A 83 -1.08 17.38 2.74
N TRP A 84 -2.25 18.00 2.90
CA TRP A 84 -3.41 17.69 2.06
C TRP A 84 -3.19 18.03 0.58
N LYS A 85 -2.33 18.96 0.26
CA LYS A 85 -2.03 19.38 -1.11
C LYS A 85 -1.15 18.38 -1.85
N THR A 86 -0.22 17.76 -1.14
CA THR A 86 0.80 16.88 -1.74
C THR A 86 0.60 15.40 -1.45
N LEU A 87 -0.45 15.05 -0.71
CA LEU A 87 -0.69 13.67 -0.25
C LEU A 87 -0.73 12.67 -1.41
N VAL A 88 -1.50 12.96 -2.44
CA VAL A 88 -1.65 12.07 -3.61
C VAL A 88 -0.35 11.99 -4.40
N ASN A 89 0.30 13.12 -4.65
CA ASN A 89 1.57 13.15 -5.37
C ASN A 89 2.68 12.42 -4.59
N GLY A 90 2.64 12.47 -3.27
CA GLY A 90 3.57 11.74 -2.41
C GLY A 90 3.46 10.22 -2.58
N VAL A 91 2.25 9.72 -2.75
CA VAL A 91 2.02 8.28 -3.01
C VAL A 91 2.57 7.86 -4.38
N VAL A 92 2.40 8.71 -5.38
CA VAL A 92 2.88 8.44 -6.75
C VAL A 92 4.41 8.48 -6.80
N ALA A 93 4.99 9.39 -6.06
CA ALA A 93 6.45 9.53 -5.99
C ALA A 93 7.09 8.39 -5.21
#